data_cac13af79e840242a7a97cec9ba15ddf
#
_entry.id   cac13af79e840242a7a97cec9ba15ddf
#
_cell.length_a   1.000
_cell.length_b   1.000
_cell.length_c   1.000
_cell.angle_alpha   90.00
_cell.angle_beta   90.00
_cell.angle_gamma   90.00
#
_symmetry.space_group_name_H-M   'P 1'
#
loop_
_entity.id
_entity.type
_entity.pdbx_description
1 polymer ?
#
loop_
_entity_poly.entity_id
_entity_poly.type
_entity_poly.pdbx_seq_one_letter_code
_entity_poly.pdbx_strand_id
1 'polypeptide(L)'
;MEDGDPVTVTGDELLVAAGRIPNTDTLNLDATSVETDRVGFVETDEYHRTDAENVWALGDIVGEYLLKHNANHEAKTVARNIFGDSLESVDYTAMPFAVFASPEVAGVGAREEDLRASDVEYATNTYRFEDTARGEAMKATGFVKVLSTSMGRFSAVTSSDRTHRH
;
A
#
# COMPACT_ATOMS: atom_id res chain seq x y z
N MET A 1 25.29 1.31 5.88
CA MET A 1 26.51 2.06 5.49
C MET A 1 26.25 3.50 5.89
N GLU A 2 27.13 4.08 6.65
CA GLU A 2 27.08 5.48 7.02
C GLU A 2 28.21 6.15 6.23
N ASP A 3 27.92 7.19 5.47
CA ASP A 3 28.84 7.88 4.55
C ASP A 3 29.63 6.98 3.56
N GLY A 4 29.05 5.82 3.19
CA GLY A 4 29.67 4.87 2.27
C GLY A 4 30.60 3.85 2.89
N ASP A 5 30.95 4.00 4.16
CA ASP A 5 31.83 3.06 4.88
C ASP A 5 31.07 1.85 5.43
N PRO A 6 31.68 0.65 5.46
CA PRO A 6 31.06 -0.53 6.04
C PRO A 6 30.93 -0.38 7.56
N VAL A 7 29.71 -0.57 8.07
CA VAL A 7 29.42 -0.59 9.51
C VAL A 7 29.18 -2.03 9.95
N THR A 8 29.86 -2.46 11.01
CA THR A 8 29.62 -3.75 11.63
C THR A 8 28.66 -3.59 12.79
N VAL A 9 27.55 -4.35 12.74
CA VAL A 9 26.58 -4.44 13.83
C VAL A 9 26.65 -5.85 14.41
N THR A 10 26.72 -5.96 15.73
CA THR A 10 26.74 -7.25 16.44
C THR A 10 25.43 -7.39 17.22
N GLY A 11 24.82 -8.58 17.15
CA GLY A 11 23.60 -8.94 17.88
C GLY A 11 23.58 -10.43 18.19
N ASP A 12 22.70 -10.83 19.09
CA ASP A 12 22.53 -12.23 19.47
C ASP A 12 21.60 -12.97 18.52
N GLU A 13 20.66 -12.25 17.91
CA GLU A 13 19.66 -12.79 17.00
C GLU A 13 19.51 -11.92 15.74
N LEU A 14 19.13 -12.54 14.63
CA LEU A 14 18.84 -11.89 13.35
C LEU A 14 17.41 -12.11 12.95
N LEU A 15 16.61 -11.01 12.85
CA LEU A 15 15.29 -11.03 12.26
C LEU A 15 15.36 -10.57 10.81
N VAL A 16 14.93 -11.43 9.88
CA VAL A 16 14.77 -11.09 8.46
C VAL A 16 13.29 -10.86 8.15
N ALA A 17 12.93 -9.62 7.83
CA ALA A 17 11.56 -9.20 7.48
C ALA A 17 11.57 -8.39 6.16
N ALA A 18 12.33 -8.86 5.17
CA ALA A 18 12.69 -8.13 3.94
C ALA A 18 11.80 -8.50 2.75
N GLY A 19 10.50 -8.73 2.95
CA GLY A 19 9.55 -9.01 1.87
C GLY A 19 8.61 -10.17 2.18
N ARG A 20 7.75 -10.48 1.20
CA ARG A 20 6.79 -11.58 1.24
C ARG A 20 6.91 -12.41 -0.03
N ILE A 21 6.62 -13.68 0.10
CA ILE A 21 6.41 -14.62 -1.01
C ILE A 21 4.99 -15.15 -0.93
N PRO A 22 4.29 -15.34 -2.05
CA PRO A 22 2.95 -15.90 -2.05
C PRO A 22 2.96 -17.39 -1.69
N ASN A 23 1.90 -17.87 -1.03
CA ASN A 23 1.73 -19.28 -0.68
C ASN A 23 1.04 -20.06 -1.79
N THR A 24 1.45 -19.88 -3.04
CA THR A 24 0.91 -20.55 -4.23
C THR A 24 1.43 -21.97 -4.41
N ASP A 25 2.57 -22.26 -3.84
CA ASP A 25 3.24 -23.57 -3.87
C ASP A 25 2.38 -24.72 -3.35
N THR A 26 1.44 -24.43 -2.45
CA THR A 26 0.53 -25.43 -1.83
C THR A 26 -0.82 -25.56 -2.55
N LEU A 27 -1.10 -24.73 -3.57
CA LEU A 27 -2.41 -24.69 -4.24
C LEU A 27 -2.54 -25.67 -5.42
N ASN A 28 -1.46 -26.36 -5.80
CA ASN A 28 -1.43 -27.27 -6.94
C ASN A 28 -1.91 -26.62 -8.24
N LEU A 29 -1.42 -25.39 -8.51
CA LEU A 29 -1.84 -24.59 -9.66
C LEU A 29 -1.53 -25.27 -11.01
N ASP A 30 -0.52 -26.15 -11.06
CA ASP A 30 -0.17 -26.96 -12.24
C ASP A 30 -1.35 -27.84 -12.73
N ALA A 31 -2.32 -28.13 -11.85
CA ALA A 31 -3.55 -28.85 -12.22
C ALA A 31 -4.63 -27.93 -12.83
N THR A 32 -4.35 -26.66 -12.98
CA THR A 32 -5.26 -25.64 -13.51
C THR A 32 -4.59 -24.87 -14.64
N SER A 33 -5.30 -23.91 -15.22
CA SER A 33 -4.72 -22.96 -16.18
C SER A 33 -4.31 -21.63 -15.50
N VAL A 34 -4.23 -21.59 -14.16
CA VAL A 34 -3.81 -20.39 -13.44
C VAL A 34 -2.31 -20.23 -13.56
N GLU A 35 -1.88 -19.13 -14.12
CA GLU A 35 -0.47 -18.78 -14.28
C GLU A 35 0.04 -17.95 -13.12
N THR A 36 1.34 -17.99 -12.87
CA THR A 36 2.03 -17.20 -11.86
C THR A 36 3.26 -16.53 -12.47
N ASP A 37 3.62 -15.39 -11.92
CA ASP A 37 4.88 -14.75 -12.27
C ASP A 37 6.11 -15.53 -11.75
N ARG A 38 7.32 -14.99 -12.01
CA ARG A 38 8.59 -15.62 -11.61
C ARG A 38 8.79 -15.72 -10.10
N VAL A 39 8.05 -14.93 -9.31
CA VAL A 39 8.12 -14.92 -7.86
C VAL A 39 7.04 -15.82 -7.24
N GLY A 40 6.04 -16.19 -8.05
CA GLY A 40 4.92 -17.05 -7.66
C GLY A 40 3.61 -16.32 -7.40
N PHE A 41 3.51 -15.01 -7.65
CA PHE A 41 2.23 -14.31 -7.59
C PHE A 41 1.34 -14.71 -8.75
N VAL A 42 0.04 -14.88 -8.47
CA VAL A 42 -0.96 -15.23 -9.50
C VAL A 42 -1.14 -14.06 -10.46
N GLU A 43 -1.00 -14.33 -11.76
CA GLU A 43 -1.25 -13.36 -12.81
C GLU A 43 -2.75 -13.17 -13.04
N THR A 44 -3.17 -11.91 -13.17
CA THR A 44 -4.57 -11.53 -13.42
C THR A 44 -4.66 -10.38 -14.41
N ASP A 45 -5.80 -10.28 -15.07
CA ASP A 45 -6.13 -9.09 -15.84
C ASP A 45 -6.59 -7.92 -14.95
N GLU A 46 -6.93 -6.78 -15.55
CA GLU A 46 -7.40 -5.57 -14.85
C GLU A 46 -8.71 -5.77 -14.06
N TYR A 47 -9.41 -6.86 -14.30
CA TYR A 47 -10.65 -7.25 -13.61
C TYR A 47 -10.41 -8.29 -12.52
N HIS A 48 -9.17 -8.71 -12.28
CA HIS A 48 -8.77 -9.80 -11.39
C HIS A 48 -9.16 -11.21 -11.84
N ARG A 49 -9.38 -11.43 -13.14
CA ARG A 49 -9.57 -12.77 -13.69
C ARG A 49 -8.22 -13.40 -13.97
N THR A 50 -8.10 -14.68 -13.71
CA THR A 50 -6.97 -15.49 -14.11
C THR A 50 -7.20 -16.09 -15.51
N ASP A 51 -6.21 -16.77 -16.08
CA ASP A 51 -6.35 -17.51 -17.35
C ASP A 51 -7.24 -18.75 -17.23
N ALA A 52 -7.51 -19.20 -16.01
CA ALA A 52 -8.48 -20.27 -15.77
C ALA A 52 -9.92 -19.73 -15.77
N GLU A 53 -10.78 -20.38 -16.55
CA GLU A 53 -12.18 -19.98 -16.65
C GLU A 53 -12.87 -20.02 -15.28
N ASN A 54 -13.59 -18.94 -14.92
CA ASN A 54 -14.31 -18.77 -13.64
C ASN A 54 -13.41 -18.79 -12.40
N VAL A 55 -12.12 -18.53 -12.55
CA VAL A 55 -11.19 -18.37 -11.42
C VAL A 55 -10.71 -16.93 -11.35
N TRP A 56 -10.81 -16.36 -10.16
CA TRP A 56 -10.45 -14.99 -9.84
C TRP A 56 -9.42 -15.01 -8.71
N ALA A 57 -8.47 -14.06 -8.72
CA ALA A 57 -7.50 -13.91 -7.65
C ALA A 57 -7.44 -12.45 -7.18
N LEU A 58 -7.26 -12.24 -5.88
CA LEU A 58 -7.18 -10.92 -5.27
C LEU A 58 -6.39 -10.95 -3.96
N GLY A 59 -5.99 -9.79 -3.48
CA GLY A 59 -5.23 -9.62 -2.24
C GLY A 59 -3.76 -9.95 -2.39
N ASP A 60 -3.11 -10.35 -1.31
CA ASP A 60 -1.66 -10.55 -1.25
C ASP A 60 -1.15 -11.56 -2.30
N ILE A 61 -2.00 -12.47 -2.78
CA ILE A 61 -1.62 -13.51 -3.74
C ILE A 61 -1.37 -12.97 -5.16
N VAL A 62 -1.91 -11.78 -5.50
CA VAL A 62 -1.68 -11.13 -6.81
C VAL A 62 -0.51 -10.13 -6.77
N GLY A 63 0.01 -9.80 -5.58
CA GLY A 63 1.25 -9.05 -5.41
C GLY A 63 1.19 -7.54 -5.63
N GLU A 64 0.09 -6.97 -6.08
CA GLU A 64 -0.02 -5.53 -6.40
C GLU A 64 0.17 -4.66 -5.16
N TYR A 65 -0.63 -4.88 -4.12
CA TYR A 65 -0.52 -4.21 -2.83
C TYR A 65 -0.63 -5.22 -1.70
N LEU A 66 0.41 -5.41 -0.92
CA LEU A 66 0.46 -6.40 0.16
C LEU A 66 -0.16 -5.87 1.45
N LEU A 67 -1.39 -5.36 1.37
CA LEU A 67 -2.12 -4.73 2.46
C LEU A 67 -3.56 -5.23 2.54
N LYS A 68 -3.98 -5.61 3.76
CA LYS A 68 -5.32 -6.15 4.00
C LYS A 68 -6.47 -5.26 3.51
N HIS A 69 -6.37 -3.94 3.67
CA HIS A 69 -7.43 -3.04 3.24
C HIS A 69 -7.54 -2.94 1.71
N ASN A 70 -6.42 -3.13 0.99
CA ASN A 70 -6.42 -3.26 -0.45
C ASN A 70 -7.17 -4.54 -0.88
N ALA A 71 -6.86 -5.69 -0.28
CA ALA A 71 -7.59 -6.92 -0.54
C ALA A 71 -9.10 -6.78 -0.32
N ASN A 72 -9.53 -6.02 0.70
CA ASN A 72 -10.95 -5.72 0.93
C ASN A 72 -11.56 -4.83 -0.18
N HIS A 73 -10.78 -3.93 -0.78
CA HIS A 73 -11.23 -3.10 -1.89
C HIS A 73 -11.39 -3.94 -3.15
N GLU A 74 -10.38 -4.71 -3.51
CA GLU A 74 -10.40 -5.65 -4.62
C GLU A 74 -11.57 -6.64 -4.50
N ALA A 75 -11.79 -7.23 -3.32
CA ALA A 75 -12.88 -8.17 -3.08
C ALA A 75 -14.27 -7.59 -3.40
N LYS A 76 -14.48 -6.30 -3.15
CA LYS A 76 -15.76 -5.65 -3.50
C LYS A 76 -15.93 -5.52 -5.01
N THR A 77 -14.88 -5.19 -5.73
CA THR A 77 -14.90 -5.08 -7.20
C THR A 77 -15.03 -6.45 -7.84
N VAL A 78 -14.25 -7.44 -7.39
CA VAL A 78 -14.34 -8.82 -7.86
C VAL A 78 -15.74 -9.40 -7.61
N ALA A 79 -16.33 -9.17 -6.43
CA ALA A 79 -17.69 -9.62 -6.16
C ALA A 79 -18.71 -8.98 -7.12
N ARG A 80 -18.59 -7.68 -7.44
CA ARG A 80 -19.45 -7.03 -8.46
C ARG A 80 -19.24 -7.64 -9.83
N ASN A 81 -17.98 -7.93 -10.19
CA ASN A 81 -17.65 -8.53 -11.48
C ASN A 81 -18.18 -9.97 -11.63
N ILE A 82 -18.20 -10.74 -10.53
CA ILE A 82 -18.73 -12.12 -10.56
C ILE A 82 -20.27 -12.16 -10.63
N PHE A 83 -20.94 -11.27 -9.92
CA PHE A 83 -22.40 -11.31 -9.74
C PHE A 83 -23.15 -10.20 -10.50
N GLY A 84 -22.45 -9.28 -11.13
CA GLY A 84 -23.03 -8.17 -11.89
C GLY A 84 -23.10 -8.43 -13.39
N ASP A 85 -23.66 -7.47 -14.10
CA ASP A 85 -23.85 -7.53 -15.56
C ASP A 85 -22.72 -6.86 -16.36
N SER A 86 -21.74 -6.25 -15.68
CA SER A 86 -20.61 -5.53 -16.30
C SER A 86 -19.33 -5.73 -15.51
N LEU A 87 -18.20 -5.73 -16.22
CA LEU A 87 -16.89 -5.77 -15.60
C LEU A 87 -16.39 -4.36 -15.30
N GLU A 88 -15.81 -4.18 -14.12
CA GLU A 88 -15.17 -2.95 -13.65
C GLU A 88 -13.73 -3.28 -13.25
N SER A 89 -12.75 -2.48 -13.70
CA SER A 89 -11.39 -2.57 -13.20
C SER A 89 -11.31 -2.03 -11.76
N VAL A 90 -10.30 -2.50 -11.01
CA VAL A 90 -10.07 -1.98 -9.66
C VAL A 90 -9.43 -0.60 -9.75
N ASP A 91 -10.03 0.39 -9.12
CA ASP A 91 -9.49 1.75 -9.04
C ASP A 91 -8.55 1.91 -7.83
N TYR A 92 -7.27 1.98 -8.09
CA TYR A 92 -6.22 2.20 -7.09
C TYR A 92 -5.84 3.67 -6.90
N THR A 93 -6.44 4.60 -7.64
CA THR A 93 -6.04 6.03 -7.66
C THR A 93 -6.05 6.67 -6.27
N ALA A 94 -7.00 6.31 -5.43
CA ALA A 94 -7.13 6.81 -4.07
C ALA A 94 -7.03 5.69 -3.02
N MET A 95 -6.19 4.69 -3.27
CA MET A 95 -5.98 3.61 -2.32
C MET A 95 -5.23 4.12 -1.09
N PRO A 96 -5.82 4.07 0.12
CA PRO A 96 -5.12 4.44 1.33
C PRO A 96 -4.16 3.34 1.77
N PHE A 97 -3.09 3.73 2.44
CA PHE A 97 -2.22 2.80 3.14
C PHE A 97 -1.95 3.28 4.57
N ALA A 98 -1.66 2.34 5.46
CA ALA A 98 -1.20 2.64 6.81
C ALA A 98 -0.17 1.60 7.26
N VAL A 99 0.92 2.09 7.84
CA VAL A 99 1.98 1.30 8.47
C VAL A 99 1.97 1.63 9.95
N PHE A 100 1.61 0.64 10.77
CA PHE A 100 1.44 0.77 12.23
C PHE A 100 2.77 0.52 12.94
N ALA A 101 3.79 1.28 12.57
CA ALA A 101 5.10 1.30 13.23
C ALA A 101 5.14 2.44 14.26
N SER A 102 6.31 2.72 14.82
CA SER A 102 6.58 3.94 15.59
C SER A 102 7.74 4.66 14.92
N PRO A 103 7.50 5.84 14.33
CA PRO A 103 6.20 6.51 14.15
C PRO A 103 5.26 5.80 13.17
N GLU A 104 3.95 6.00 13.31
CA GLU A 104 2.96 5.55 12.33
C GLU A 104 3.04 6.39 11.05
N VAL A 105 2.88 5.74 9.89
CA VAL A 105 2.83 6.42 8.59
C VAL A 105 1.59 5.97 7.84
N ALA A 106 0.82 6.92 7.34
CA ALA A 106 -0.33 6.63 6.48
C ALA A 106 -0.39 7.61 5.31
N GLY A 107 -1.05 7.21 4.25
CA GLY A 107 -1.23 8.09 3.10
C GLY A 107 -2.34 7.64 2.18
N VAL A 108 -2.70 8.51 1.25
CA VAL A 108 -3.68 8.25 0.20
C VAL A 108 -3.34 9.09 -1.04
N GLY A 109 -3.52 8.52 -2.21
CA GLY A 109 -3.25 9.18 -3.49
C GLY A 109 -1.76 9.21 -3.87
N ALA A 110 -1.41 10.03 -4.85
CA ALA A 110 -0.06 10.10 -5.41
C ALA A 110 0.96 10.64 -4.40
N ARG A 111 2.17 10.11 -4.40
CA ARG A 111 3.28 10.63 -3.62
C ARG A 111 3.90 11.86 -4.31
N GLU A 112 4.54 12.71 -3.54
CA GLU A 112 5.18 13.91 -4.09
C GLU A 112 6.26 13.57 -5.13
N GLU A 113 7.00 12.49 -4.91
CA GLU A 113 8.01 12.02 -5.86
C GLU A 113 7.41 11.56 -7.19
N ASP A 114 6.21 10.93 -7.16
CA ASP A 114 5.51 10.51 -8.38
C ASP A 114 5.02 11.72 -9.18
N LEU A 115 4.51 12.76 -8.50
CA LEU A 115 4.11 14.02 -9.14
C LEU A 115 5.29 14.75 -9.78
N ARG A 116 6.44 14.77 -9.09
CA ARG A 116 7.68 15.35 -9.64
C ARG A 116 8.19 14.57 -10.86
N ALA A 117 8.18 13.24 -10.78
CA ALA A 117 8.64 12.39 -11.88
C ALA A 117 7.75 12.50 -13.12
N SER A 118 6.46 12.80 -12.92
CA SER A 118 5.47 12.99 -14.00
C SER A 118 5.34 14.43 -14.48
N ASP A 119 6.17 15.36 -14.00
CA ASP A 119 6.14 16.80 -14.32
C ASP A 119 4.74 17.44 -14.09
N VAL A 120 4.03 16.96 -13.06
CA VAL A 120 2.71 17.48 -12.69
C VAL A 120 2.87 18.65 -11.72
N GLU A 121 2.31 19.81 -12.06
CA GLU A 121 2.25 20.95 -11.13
C GLU A 121 1.39 20.63 -9.91
N TYR A 122 1.93 20.86 -8.73
CA TYR A 122 1.23 20.68 -7.46
C TYR A 122 1.60 21.76 -6.46
N ALA A 123 0.68 22.05 -5.56
CA ALA A 123 0.93 22.82 -4.33
C ALA A 123 1.04 21.85 -3.15
N THR A 124 1.83 22.21 -2.15
CA THR A 124 1.97 21.41 -0.93
C THR A 124 1.77 22.28 0.30
N ASN A 125 1.14 21.69 1.31
CA ASN A 125 1.05 22.28 2.64
C ASN A 125 1.26 21.19 3.70
N THR A 126 1.89 21.59 4.82
CA THR A 126 2.15 20.70 5.94
C THR A 126 1.56 21.33 7.21
N TYR A 127 0.78 20.53 7.94
CA TYR A 127 0.18 20.92 9.19
C TYR A 127 0.64 19.99 10.32
N ARG A 128 1.10 20.55 11.44
CA ARG A 128 1.60 19.77 12.56
C ARG A 128 0.48 19.34 13.49
N PHE A 129 0.59 18.16 14.10
CA PHE A 129 -0.41 17.68 15.06
C PHE A 129 -0.45 18.53 16.31
N GLU A 130 0.69 18.96 16.82
CA GLU A 130 0.81 19.83 17.98
C GLU A 130 0.09 21.18 17.81
N ASP A 131 -0.16 21.63 16.59
CA ASP A 131 -0.91 22.85 16.28
C ASP A 131 -2.43 22.62 16.28
N THR A 132 -2.90 21.39 16.53
CA THR A 132 -4.32 21.05 16.64
C THR A 132 -4.73 20.87 18.11
N ALA A 133 -5.96 21.28 18.46
CA ALA A 133 -6.47 21.06 19.82
C ALA A 133 -6.46 19.57 20.24
N ARG A 134 -6.75 18.67 19.29
CA ARG A 134 -6.69 17.22 19.52
C ARG A 134 -5.26 16.73 19.71
N GLY A 135 -4.34 17.16 18.85
CA GLY A 135 -2.93 16.75 18.92
C GLY A 135 -2.28 17.23 20.22
N GLU A 136 -2.56 18.48 20.63
CA GLU A 136 -2.11 19.01 21.90
C GLU A 136 -2.66 18.21 23.08
N ALA A 137 -3.97 17.92 23.09
CA ALA A 137 -4.60 17.14 24.15
C ALA A 137 -4.03 15.70 24.23
N MET A 138 -3.70 15.10 23.10
CA MET A 138 -3.10 13.76 23.01
C MET A 138 -1.58 13.76 23.21
N LYS A 139 -0.94 14.94 23.27
CA LYS A 139 0.53 15.10 23.23
C LYS A 139 1.16 14.34 22.05
N ALA A 140 0.45 14.31 20.91
CA ALA A 140 0.89 13.67 19.71
C ALA A 140 1.82 14.61 18.94
N THR A 141 2.96 14.08 18.47
CA THR A 141 3.85 14.76 17.53
C THR A 141 3.68 14.17 16.14
N GLY A 142 3.96 14.95 15.12
CA GLY A 142 3.85 14.52 13.75
C GLY A 142 3.22 15.55 12.83
N PHE A 143 2.86 15.15 11.63
CA PHE A 143 2.31 16.08 10.65
C PHE A 143 1.37 15.40 9.66
N VAL A 144 0.55 16.21 9.01
CA VAL A 144 -0.15 15.87 7.77
C VAL A 144 0.43 16.74 6.66
N LYS A 145 0.90 16.13 5.59
CA LYS A 145 1.29 16.81 4.35
C LYS A 145 0.23 16.57 3.31
N VAL A 146 -0.29 17.63 2.72
CA VAL A 146 -1.31 17.58 1.67
C VAL A 146 -0.70 18.08 0.37
N LEU A 147 -0.97 17.37 -0.71
CA LEU A 147 -0.62 17.74 -2.07
C LEU A 147 -1.91 18.02 -2.84
N SER A 148 -1.93 19.09 -3.62
CA SER A 148 -3.08 19.47 -4.45
C SER A 148 -2.59 19.80 -5.86
N THR A 149 -3.17 19.18 -6.87
CA THR A 149 -2.90 19.50 -8.28
C THR A 149 -3.92 20.49 -8.82
N SER A 150 -3.59 21.17 -9.91
CA SER A 150 -4.50 22.08 -10.62
C SER A 150 -5.77 21.40 -11.14
N MET A 151 -5.75 20.07 -11.31
CA MET A 151 -6.91 19.27 -11.69
C MET A 151 -7.81 18.86 -10.51
N GLY A 152 -7.59 19.43 -9.33
CA GLY A 152 -8.40 19.16 -8.14
C GLY A 152 -8.15 17.79 -7.49
N ARG A 153 -7.07 17.10 -7.84
CA ARG A 153 -6.66 15.86 -7.16
C ARG A 153 -5.95 16.21 -5.87
N PHE A 154 -6.33 15.52 -4.80
CA PHE A 154 -5.70 15.67 -3.49
C PHE A 154 -5.02 14.37 -3.09
N SER A 155 -3.86 14.49 -2.48
CA SER A 155 -3.15 13.40 -1.84
C SER A 155 -2.73 13.84 -0.45
N ALA A 156 -2.69 12.95 0.50
CA ALA A 156 -2.26 13.25 1.85
C ALA A 156 -1.33 12.15 2.38
N VAL A 157 -0.26 12.56 3.02
CA VAL A 157 0.62 11.69 3.81
C VAL A 157 0.66 12.23 5.23
N THR A 158 0.50 11.37 6.19
CA THR A 158 0.61 11.70 7.61
C THR A 158 1.68 10.85 8.27
N SER A 159 2.41 11.43 9.20
CA SER A 159 3.28 10.70 10.12
C SER A 159 2.98 11.15 11.54
N SER A 160 2.79 10.20 12.46
CA SER A 160 2.52 10.51 13.85
C SER A 160 3.33 9.62 14.79
N ASP A 161 3.88 10.22 15.84
CA ASP A 161 4.42 9.49 16.97
C ASP A 161 3.58 9.82 18.23
N ARG A 162 3.16 8.78 18.93
CA ARG A 162 2.56 8.91 20.25
C ARG A 162 3.66 8.76 21.27
N THR A 163 4.16 9.88 21.77
CA THR A 163 5.06 9.83 22.92
C THR A 163 4.29 9.31 24.14
N HIS A 164 4.35 8.01 24.39
CA HIS A 164 4.01 7.46 25.70
C HIS A 164 5.08 7.95 26.68
N ARG A 165 4.82 9.08 27.32
CA ARG A 165 5.54 9.39 28.56
C ARG A 165 4.88 8.57 29.67
N HIS A 166 5.65 7.59 30.16
CA HIS A 166 5.39 6.92 31.45
C HIS A 166 5.46 7.91 32.61
#